data_25a642d609dababc826af0e9708a4d58
#
_entry.id   25a642d609dababc826af0e9708a4d58
#
_cell.length_a   1.000
_cell.length_b   1.000
_cell.length_c   1.000
_cell.angle_alpha   90.00
_cell.angle_beta   90.00
_cell.angle_gamma   90.00
#
_symmetry.space_group_name_H-M   'P 1'
#
loop_
_entity.id
_entity.type
_entity.pdbx_description
1 polymer ?
#
loop_
_entity_poly.entity_id
_entity_poly.type
_entity_poly.pdbx_seq_one_letter_code
_entity_poly.pdbx_strand_id
1 'polypeptide(L)'
;MRKIIRRAAAVLLSAALLLTGTASAAAQIDPVEKRLAAMSLREKVGQLFVVRVEALDPSGQSDSTRLTWTERQGLKEYPVGGIEVFRQNVKSPEQLKKLLADFQAASGTGLLTAVDEEGGSVARLANASGFDLPQYQSAQAVGTTGDPANARAMGQIVGGYLKTYGLNLDFAPVADVNTNPANTVIGNRAFSSDPAVAAQMVASAVQGFHDAGILCTLKHFPGHGDTAEDSHYGTASSTKTWAEMRETELKPFAAGIAAGADVVMTAHITTPNATQDGLPASLSYTMLTERLRGELGFTGVICTDSLSMQAIRDHYSAAEAAVAALNAGADLLLMPPDLPEAFDGVLEAVQNGTISEERLNESVRRILMLKQKAGLELDTRTPLEKMLDVFL
;
A
#
# COMPACT_ATOMS: atom_id res chain seq x y z
N MET A 1 29.08 -3.62 73.33
CA MET A 1 28.81 -4.51 72.14
C MET A 1 27.45 -4.30 71.46
N ARG A 2 26.31 -4.22 72.16
CA ARG A 2 24.99 -4.09 71.56
C ARG A 2 24.68 -2.78 70.80
N LYS A 3 25.41 -1.67 71.12
CA LYS A 3 25.19 -0.38 70.36
C LYS A 3 26.01 -0.25 69.10
N ILE A 4 27.06 -1.05 68.92
CA ILE A 4 27.88 -1.05 67.69
C ILE A 4 27.18 -1.90 66.58
N ILE A 5 26.51 -3.01 66.96
CA ILE A 5 25.82 -3.87 66.09
C ILE A 5 24.55 -3.20 65.45
N ARG A 6 23.88 -2.31 66.21
CA ARG A 6 22.72 -1.55 65.70
C ARG A 6 23.10 -0.44 64.71
N ARG A 7 24.32 0.10 64.76
CA ARG A 7 24.79 1.11 63.79
C ARG A 7 25.28 0.49 62.48
N ALA A 8 25.84 -0.70 62.50
CA ALA A 8 26.21 -1.45 61.30
C ALA A 8 25.01 -1.95 60.48
N ALA A 9 23.93 -2.37 61.18
CA ALA A 9 22.68 -2.80 60.49
C ALA A 9 21.96 -1.62 59.85
N ALA A 10 22.01 -0.42 60.42
CA ALA A 10 21.36 0.77 59.84
C ALA A 10 22.09 1.30 58.60
N VAL A 11 23.40 1.14 58.50
CA VAL A 11 24.20 1.56 57.34
C VAL A 11 24.05 0.56 56.18
N LEU A 12 23.90 -0.72 56.47
CA LEU A 12 23.66 -1.75 55.43
C LEU A 12 22.24 -1.68 54.87
N LEU A 13 21.24 -1.27 55.66
CA LEU A 13 19.88 -1.07 55.14
C LEU A 13 19.76 0.21 54.28
N SER A 14 20.53 1.24 54.56
CA SER A 14 20.54 2.48 53.74
C SER A 14 21.28 2.32 52.43
N ALA A 15 22.27 1.43 52.34
CA ALA A 15 22.94 1.09 51.08
C ALA A 15 22.12 0.19 50.16
N ALA A 16 21.26 -0.65 50.75
CA ALA A 16 20.36 -1.51 49.96
C ALA A 16 19.16 -0.75 49.36
N LEU A 17 18.74 0.39 49.95
CA LEU A 17 17.65 1.22 49.44
C LEU A 17 18.09 2.21 48.33
N LEU A 18 19.40 2.41 48.14
CA LEU A 18 19.94 3.28 47.08
C LEU A 18 20.30 2.54 45.79
N LEU A 19 20.15 1.20 45.77
CA LEU A 19 20.42 0.37 44.61
C LEU A 19 19.11 -0.09 43.86
N THR A 20 17.93 0.36 44.32
CA THR A 20 16.65 0.03 43.66
C THR A 20 16.10 1.17 42.78
N GLY A 21 16.92 2.14 42.42
CA GLY A 21 16.49 3.37 41.77
C GLY A 21 17.04 3.64 40.37
N THR A 22 17.49 2.65 39.61
CA THR A 22 17.72 2.79 38.17
C THR A 22 17.42 1.47 37.47
N ALA A 23 16.20 1.01 37.57
CA ALA A 23 15.63 0.27 36.44
C ALA A 23 15.48 1.32 35.35
N SER A 24 16.53 1.54 34.57
CA SER A 24 16.44 2.17 33.27
C SER A 24 15.33 1.40 32.54
N ALA A 25 14.18 2.03 32.31
CA ALA A 25 13.22 1.52 31.36
C ALA A 25 14.02 1.40 30.07
N ALA A 26 14.49 0.19 29.76
CA ALA A 26 15.05 -0.09 28.45
C ALA A 26 13.96 0.35 27.49
N ALA A 27 14.22 1.42 26.73
CA ALA A 27 13.28 1.96 25.77
C ALA A 27 12.87 0.77 24.90
N GLN A 28 11.60 0.40 24.97
CA GLN A 28 11.08 -0.75 24.24
C GLN A 28 11.24 -0.38 22.76
N ILE A 29 12.16 -1.06 22.06
CA ILE A 29 12.44 -0.77 20.64
C ILE A 29 11.13 -0.96 19.90
N ASP A 30 10.76 0.01 19.09
CA ASP A 30 9.58 -0.03 18.22
C ASP A 30 9.59 -1.36 17.42
N PRO A 31 8.51 -2.14 17.43
CA PRO A 31 8.41 -3.39 16.66
C PRO A 31 8.76 -3.23 15.18
N VAL A 32 8.44 -2.08 14.57
CA VAL A 32 8.80 -1.75 13.19
C VAL A 32 10.31 -1.66 13.03
N GLU A 33 10.99 -0.90 13.89
CA GLU A 33 12.45 -0.76 13.83
C GLU A 33 13.16 -2.08 14.15
N LYS A 34 12.62 -2.86 15.09
CA LYS A 34 13.16 -4.20 15.40
C LYS A 34 13.04 -5.13 14.19
N ARG A 35 11.87 -5.13 13.52
CA ARG A 35 11.68 -5.95 12.29
C ARG A 35 12.60 -5.46 11.19
N LEU A 36 12.67 -4.16 10.91
CA LEU A 36 13.51 -3.57 9.88
C LEU A 36 14.99 -3.96 10.05
N ALA A 37 15.48 -3.91 11.28
CA ALA A 37 16.85 -4.29 11.60
C ALA A 37 17.11 -5.80 11.45
N ALA A 38 16.09 -6.64 11.65
CA ALA A 38 16.19 -8.09 11.51
C ALA A 38 16.09 -8.60 10.07
N MET A 39 15.66 -7.76 9.13
CA MET A 39 15.46 -8.16 7.72
C MET A 39 16.78 -8.21 6.96
N SER A 40 16.97 -9.26 6.16
CA SER A 40 17.98 -9.31 5.12
C SER A 40 17.67 -8.30 4.00
N LEU A 41 18.67 -7.94 3.19
CA LEU A 41 18.47 -7.06 2.04
C LEU A 41 17.39 -7.62 1.08
N ARG A 42 17.40 -8.93 0.82
CA ARG A 42 16.42 -9.60 -0.02
C ARG A 42 14.99 -9.51 0.55
N GLU A 43 14.82 -9.67 1.86
CA GLU A 43 13.53 -9.47 2.51
C GLU A 43 13.06 -8.01 2.40
N LYS A 44 13.96 -7.04 2.58
CA LYS A 44 13.65 -5.60 2.44
C LYS A 44 13.18 -5.27 1.02
N VAL A 45 13.92 -5.73 0.00
CA VAL A 45 13.54 -5.53 -1.40
C VAL A 45 12.18 -6.17 -1.69
N GLY A 46 11.94 -7.37 -1.20
CA GLY A 46 10.65 -8.06 -1.39
C GLY A 46 9.47 -7.26 -0.85
N GLN A 47 9.62 -6.57 0.28
CA GLN A 47 8.52 -5.79 0.86
C GLN A 47 8.00 -4.67 -0.05
N LEU A 48 8.81 -4.22 -1.01
CA LEU A 48 8.43 -3.16 -1.95
C LEU A 48 7.41 -3.62 -3.01
N PHE A 49 7.18 -4.93 -3.15
CA PHE A 49 6.34 -5.46 -4.22
C PHE A 49 4.97 -5.93 -3.71
N VAL A 50 3.91 -5.50 -4.42
CA VAL A 50 2.57 -6.09 -4.38
C VAL A 50 2.30 -6.70 -5.74
N VAL A 51 2.02 -7.99 -5.78
CA VAL A 51 1.97 -8.75 -7.04
C VAL A 51 0.67 -9.53 -7.16
N ARG A 52 0.32 -9.90 -8.40
CA ARG A 52 -0.73 -10.90 -8.61
C ARG A 52 -0.30 -12.24 -8.04
N VAL A 53 -1.27 -13.03 -7.59
CA VAL A 53 -1.03 -14.39 -7.08
C VAL A 53 -0.19 -15.20 -8.09
N GLU A 54 -0.56 -15.13 -9.37
CA GLU A 54 0.08 -15.86 -10.46
C GLU A 54 1.54 -15.48 -10.71
N ALA A 55 1.95 -14.27 -10.35
CA ALA A 55 3.34 -13.80 -10.55
C ALA A 55 4.36 -14.57 -9.68
N LEU A 56 3.89 -15.29 -8.67
CA LEU A 56 4.70 -16.14 -7.81
C LEU A 56 4.95 -17.53 -8.39
N ASP A 57 4.31 -17.86 -9.52
CA ASP A 57 4.55 -19.10 -10.28
C ASP A 57 5.26 -18.79 -11.60
N PRO A 58 6.59 -18.95 -11.68
CA PRO A 58 7.33 -18.66 -12.91
C PRO A 58 6.98 -19.61 -14.05
N SER A 59 6.29 -20.74 -13.78
CA SER A 59 5.81 -21.64 -14.85
C SER A 59 4.57 -21.12 -15.57
N GLY A 60 3.89 -20.10 -15.02
CA GLY A 60 2.63 -19.56 -15.55
C GLY A 60 1.46 -20.55 -15.46
N GLN A 61 1.56 -21.61 -14.67
CA GLN A 61 0.55 -22.65 -14.49
C GLN A 61 -0.21 -22.53 -13.16
N SER A 62 -0.23 -21.35 -12.57
CA SER A 62 -0.93 -21.11 -11.31
C SER A 62 -2.42 -21.45 -11.42
N ASP A 63 -2.95 -22.16 -10.43
CA ASP A 63 -4.38 -22.40 -10.27
C ASP A 63 -5.12 -21.11 -9.86
N SER A 64 -4.44 -20.06 -9.49
CA SER A 64 -4.96 -18.75 -9.06
C SER A 64 -6.07 -18.76 -7.97
N THR A 65 -6.58 -19.92 -7.60
CA THR A 65 -7.68 -20.09 -6.60
C THR A 65 -7.26 -20.81 -5.33
N ARG A 66 -6.02 -21.26 -5.26
CA ARG A 66 -5.36 -21.89 -4.10
C ARG A 66 -3.87 -21.64 -4.13
N LEU A 67 -3.22 -21.63 -2.98
CA LEU A 67 -1.77 -21.60 -2.91
C LEU A 67 -1.19 -22.94 -3.36
N THR A 68 -0.46 -22.92 -4.47
CA THR A 68 0.26 -24.10 -5.01
C THR A 68 1.62 -24.28 -4.35
N TRP A 69 2.26 -25.42 -4.60
CA TRP A 69 3.64 -25.64 -4.15
C TRP A 69 4.61 -24.64 -4.82
N THR A 70 4.43 -24.38 -6.11
CA THR A 70 5.27 -23.46 -6.89
C THR A 70 5.20 -22.03 -6.36
N GLU A 71 3.99 -21.52 -6.11
CA GLU A 71 3.80 -20.18 -5.52
C GLU A 71 4.39 -20.09 -4.11
N ARG A 72 4.32 -21.17 -3.33
CA ARG A 72 4.98 -21.23 -2.02
C ARG A 72 6.51 -21.15 -2.13
N GLN A 73 7.11 -21.74 -3.17
CA GLN A 73 8.54 -21.56 -3.44
C GLN A 73 8.82 -20.12 -3.93
N GLY A 74 7.97 -19.58 -4.82
CA GLY A 74 8.05 -18.20 -5.27
C GLY A 74 8.03 -17.18 -4.11
N LEU A 75 7.14 -17.36 -3.10
CA LEU A 75 7.13 -16.53 -1.89
C LEU A 75 8.43 -16.61 -1.07
N LYS A 76 9.11 -17.74 -1.07
CA LYS A 76 10.41 -17.87 -0.39
C LYS A 76 11.53 -17.21 -1.16
N GLU A 77 11.49 -17.31 -2.48
CA GLU A 77 12.47 -16.70 -3.37
C GLU A 77 12.29 -15.20 -3.47
N TYR A 78 11.06 -14.76 -3.62
CA TYR A 78 10.65 -13.35 -3.70
C TYR A 78 9.71 -13.05 -2.53
N PRO A 79 10.23 -12.66 -1.35
CA PRO A 79 9.44 -12.44 -0.14
C PRO A 79 8.65 -11.13 -0.23
N VAL A 80 7.66 -11.09 -1.14
CA VAL A 80 6.87 -9.90 -1.49
C VAL A 80 6.13 -9.32 -0.31
N GLY A 81 5.90 -8.00 -0.36
CA GLY A 81 5.19 -7.24 0.66
C GLY A 81 3.69 -7.49 0.67
N GLY A 82 3.13 -7.90 -0.47
CA GLY A 82 1.70 -8.18 -0.59
C GLY A 82 1.32 -8.91 -1.87
N ILE A 83 0.07 -9.33 -1.89
CA ILE A 83 -0.59 -9.91 -3.07
C ILE A 83 -1.88 -9.14 -3.37
N GLU A 84 -2.22 -9.03 -4.64
CA GLU A 84 -3.50 -8.51 -5.10
C GLU A 84 -4.33 -9.62 -5.72
N VAL A 85 -5.62 -9.67 -5.35
CA VAL A 85 -6.58 -10.63 -5.90
C VAL A 85 -7.45 -9.97 -6.97
N PHE A 86 -7.68 -10.72 -8.04
CA PHE A 86 -8.53 -10.37 -9.17
C PHE A 86 -9.71 -11.32 -9.26
N ARG A 87 -10.62 -11.05 -10.20
CA ARG A 87 -11.83 -11.86 -10.38
C ARG A 87 -11.54 -13.36 -10.57
N GLN A 88 -10.46 -13.74 -11.26
CA GLN A 88 -10.05 -15.13 -11.44
C GLN A 88 -9.68 -15.84 -10.15
N ASN A 89 -9.24 -15.09 -9.13
CA ASN A 89 -8.88 -15.63 -7.82
C ASN A 89 -10.09 -15.83 -6.90
N VAL A 90 -11.28 -15.32 -7.30
CA VAL A 90 -12.47 -15.20 -6.45
C VAL A 90 -13.57 -16.13 -6.97
N LYS A 91 -13.84 -17.25 -6.28
CA LYS A 91 -14.87 -18.23 -6.64
C LYS A 91 -16.01 -18.33 -5.60
N SER A 92 -15.65 -18.44 -4.32
CA SER A 92 -16.60 -18.47 -3.22
C SER A 92 -15.99 -17.86 -1.96
N PRO A 93 -16.80 -17.46 -0.97
CA PRO A 93 -16.35 -16.97 0.32
C PRO A 93 -15.33 -17.88 1.02
N GLU A 94 -15.60 -19.18 1.07
CA GLU A 94 -14.76 -20.16 1.74
C GLU A 94 -13.44 -20.35 1.02
N GLN A 95 -13.49 -20.41 -0.34
CA GLN A 95 -12.30 -20.54 -1.16
C GLN A 95 -11.38 -19.33 -0.99
N LEU A 96 -11.93 -18.10 -1.06
CA LEU A 96 -11.14 -16.87 -0.92
C LEU A 96 -10.50 -16.77 0.46
N LYS A 97 -11.27 -17.01 1.54
CA LYS A 97 -10.72 -17.03 2.89
C LYS A 97 -9.57 -18.01 3.04
N LYS A 98 -9.73 -19.21 2.48
CA LYS A 98 -8.68 -20.22 2.53
C LYS A 98 -7.44 -19.79 1.73
N LEU A 99 -7.63 -19.27 0.52
CA LEU A 99 -6.53 -18.77 -0.32
C LEU A 99 -5.70 -17.75 0.44
N LEU A 100 -6.34 -16.71 1.00
CA LEU A 100 -5.65 -15.63 1.69
C LEU A 100 -4.98 -16.11 2.99
N ALA A 101 -5.64 -16.99 3.75
CA ALA A 101 -5.07 -17.58 4.95
C ALA A 101 -3.84 -18.45 4.65
N ASP A 102 -3.88 -19.23 3.58
CA ASP A 102 -2.75 -20.07 3.15
C ASP A 102 -1.53 -19.21 2.72
N PHE A 103 -1.77 -18.08 2.02
CA PHE A 103 -0.72 -17.12 1.66
C PHE A 103 -0.14 -16.41 2.89
N GLN A 104 -0.99 -15.95 3.82
CA GLN A 104 -0.52 -15.36 5.08
C GLN A 104 0.34 -16.34 5.88
N ALA A 105 -0.09 -17.59 6.01
CA ALA A 105 0.67 -18.63 6.73
C ALA A 105 1.99 -19.01 6.03
N ALA A 106 2.08 -18.83 4.72
CA ALA A 106 3.28 -19.13 3.95
C ALA A 106 4.30 -17.99 3.95
N SER A 107 3.87 -16.77 4.25
CA SER A 107 4.72 -15.59 4.28
C SER A 107 5.51 -15.49 5.58
N GLY A 108 6.78 -15.10 5.49
CA GLY A 108 7.64 -14.83 6.65
C GLY A 108 7.42 -13.45 7.29
N THR A 109 6.67 -12.58 6.63
CA THR A 109 6.26 -11.24 7.14
C THR A 109 4.85 -11.03 6.65
N GLY A 110 3.89 -10.73 7.50
CA GLY A 110 2.48 -10.61 7.12
C GLY A 110 2.27 -9.88 5.78
N LEU A 111 1.37 -10.38 4.93
CA LEU A 111 1.12 -9.86 3.59
C LEU A 111 0.06 -8.76 3.60
N LEU A 112 0.29 -7.70 2.86
CA LEU A 112 -0.81 -6.88 2.36
C LEU A 112 -1.63 -7.73 1.38
N THR A 113 -2.92 -7.90 1.66
CA THR A 113 -3.86 -8.62 0.80
C THR A 113 -4.80 -7.59 0.20
N ALA A 114 -4.52 -7.22 -1.04
CA ALA A 114 -5.13 -6.10 -1.72
C ALA A 114 -6.19 -6.53 -2.75
N VAL A 115 -7.09 -5.62 -3.06
CA VAL A 115 -8.11 -5.77 -4.09
C VAL A 115 -8.57 -4.40 -4.61
N ASP A 116 -9.09 -4.35 -5.84
CA ASP A 116 -9.90 -3.25 -6.34
C ASP A 116 -11.38 -3.51 -6.04
N GLU A 117 -11.92 -2.89 -5.04
CA GLU A 117 -13.34 -2.98 -4.69
C GLU A 117 -13.96 -1.58 -4.59
N GLU A 118 -13.87 -0.82 -5.70
CA GLU A 118 -14.36 0.57 -5.78
C GLU A 118 -15.88 0.68 -5.64
N GLY A 119 -16.57 -0.42 -5.88
CA GLY A 119 -17.99 -0.45 -6.15
C GLY A 119 -18.31 -0.23 -7.65
N GLY A 120 -19.54 -0.41 -8.06
CA GLY A 120 -19.94 -0.29 -9.46
C GLY A 120 -19.28 -1.34 -10.35
N SER A 121 -18.71 -0.90 -11.48
CA SER A 121 -18.10 -1.80 -12.46
C SER A 121 -16.77 -2.41 -11.99
N VAL A 122 -16.08 -1.72 -11.10
CA VAL A 122 -14.81 -2.16 -10.50
C VAL A 122 -15.09 -2.67 -9.09
N ALA A 123 -15.46 -3.93 -8.99
CA ALA A 123 -15.66 -4.66 -7.75
C ALA A 123 -15.39 -6.15 -8.03
N ARG A 124 -14.36 -6.71 -7.40
CA ARG A 124 -13.95 -8.09 -7.69
C ARG A 124 -14.80 -9.10 -6.95
N LEU A 125 -15.23 -8.76 -5.72
CA LEU A 125 -16.04 -9.62 -4.86
C LEU A 125 -17.54 -9.38 -5.09
N ALA A 126 -18.02 -8.15 -4.97
CA ALA A 126 -19.45 -7.85 -5.08
C ALA A 126 -20.03 -8.19 -6.45
N ASN A 127 -19.22 -8.15 -7.53
CA ASN A 127 -19.62 -8.57 -8.87
C ASN A 127 -19.35 -10.06 -9.17
N ALA A 128 -18.85 -10.84 -8.20
CA ALA A 128 -18.62 -12.28 -8.38
C ALA A 128 -19.89 -13.08 -8.07
N SER A 129 -20.25 -14.00 -8.95
CA SER A 129 -21.51 -14.78 -8.85
C SER A 129 -21.63 -15.68 -7.62
N GLY A 130 -20.50 -15.95 -6.92
CA GLY A 130 -20.46 -16.77 -5.70
C GLY A 130 -20.69 -15.98 -4.41
N PHE A 131 -20.93 -14.66 -4.50
CA PHE A 131 -21.04 -13.77 -3.35
C PHE A 131 -22.39 -13.06 -3.33
N ASP A 132 -23.03 -13.02 -2.17
CA ASP A 132 -24.22 -12.22 -1.89
C ASP A 132 -23.80 -10.99 -1.07
N LEU A 133 -23.33 -9.95 -1.77
CA LEU A 133 -22.79 -8.73 -1.19
C LEU A 133 -23.55 -7.50 -1.70
N PRO A 134 -23.62 -6.43 -0.88
CA PRO A 134 -24.18 -5.17 -1.31
C PRO A 134 -23.46 -4.63 -2.57
N GLN A 135 -24.21 -4.29 -3.59
CA GLN A 135 -23.72 -3.73 -4.84
C GLN A 135 -24.06 -2.25 -4.91
N TYR A 136 -23.11 -1.47 -5.40
CA TYR A 136 -23.31 -0.06 -5.72
C TYR A 136 -23.38 0.12 -7.23
N GLN A 137 -24.26 0.99 -7.69
CA GLN A 137 -24.36 1.29 -9.12
C GLN A 137 -23.05 1.92 -9.63
N SER A 138 -22.53 2.89 -8.88
CA SER A 138 -21.23 3.54 -9.13
C SER A 138 -20.90 4.49 -7.95
N ALA A 139 -19.64 4.93 -7.85
CA ALA A 139 -19.28 6.01 -6.93
C ALA A 139 -20.00 7.33 -7.30
N GLN A 140 -20.20 7.61 -8.58
CA GLN A 140 -20.96 8.77 -9.04
C GLN A 140 -22.42 8.74 -8.54
N ALA A 141 -23.07 7.58 -8.50
CA ALA A 141 -24.41 7.45 -7.96
C ALA A 141 -24.46 7.80 -6.46
N VAL A 142 -23.44 7.44 -5.70
CA VAL A 142 -23.27 7.85 -4.30
C VAL A 142 -23.03 9.37 -4.22
N GLY A 143 -22.14 9.90 -5.06
CA GLY A 143 -21.81 11.33 -5.11
C GLY A 143 -23.00 12.23 -5.45
N THR A 144 -23.88 11.78 -6.37
CA THR A 144 -25.09 12.53 -6.74
C THR A 144 -26.11 12.69 -5.62
N THR A 145 -26.00 11.92 -4.54
CA THR A 145 -26.85 12.14 -3.33
C THR A 145 -26.54 13.45 -2.64
N GLY A 146 -25.34 14.02 -2.84
CA GLY A 146 -24.88 15.22 -2.18
C GLY A 146 -24.62 15.07 -0.67
N ASP A 147 -24.83 13.86 -0.11
CA ASP A 147 -24.65 13.59 1.31
C ASP A 147 -23.38 12.72 1.54
N PRO A 148 -22.31 13.28 2.14
CA PRO A 148 -21.07 12.55 2.44
C PRO A 148 -21.27 11.34 3.36
N ALA A 149 -22.34 11.29 4.15
CA ALA A 149 -22.65 10.12 4.99
C ALA A 149 -22.85 8.85 4.14
N ASN A 150 -23.35 8.98 2.91
CA ASN A 150 -23.50 7.85 2.00
C ASN A 150 -22.16 7.30 1.52
N ALA A 151 -21.15 8.14 1.29
CA ALA A 151 -19.80 7.70 0.96
C ALA A 151 -19.13 7.02 2.16
N ARG A 152 -19.34 7.52 3.39
CA ARG A 152 -18.87 6.85 4.61
C ARG A 152 -19.51 5.47 4.79
N ALA A 153 -20.83 5.38 4.62
CA ALA A 153 -21.55 4.11 4.71
C ALA A 153 -21.06 3.12 3.65
N MET A 154 -20.78 3.58 2.41
CA MET A 154 -20.17 2.76 1.37
C MET A 154 -18.82 2.19 1.82
N GLY A 155 -17.91 3.03 2.32
CA GLY A 155 -16.61 2.59 2.83
C GLY A 155 -16.74 1.61 4.00
N GLN A 156 -17.68 1.82 4.94
CA GLN A 156 -17.94 0.89 6.05
C GLN A 156 -18.43 -0.48 5.56
N ILE A 157 -19.35 -0.50 4.62
CA ILE A 157 -19.94 -1.74 4.10
C ILE A 157 -18.91 -2.51 3.29
N VAL A 158 -18.24 -1.84 2.33
CA VAL A 158 -17.20 -2.46 1.50
C VAL A 158 -16.04 -2.96 2.37
N GLY A 159 -15.48 -2.11 3.21
CA GLY A 159 -14.40 -2.48 4.11
C GLY A 159 -14.77 -3.62 5.06
N GLY A 160 -16.01 -3.62 5.55
CA GLY A 160 -16.51 -4.65 6.47
C GLY A 160 -16.53 -6.06 5.87
N TYR A 161 -17.02 -6.20 4.63
CA TYR A 161 -16.99 -7.51 3.99
C TYR A 161 -15.59 -7.90 3.51
N LEU A 162 -14.76 -6.95 3.02
CA LEU A 162 -13.38 -7.22 2.65
C LEU A 162 -12.60 -7.82 3.82
N LYS A 163 -12.68 -7.18 4.99
CA LYS A 163 -12.05 -7.68 6.22
C LYS A 163 -12.55 -9.07 6.61
N THR A 164 -13.85 -9.33 6.44
CA THR A 164 -14.47 -10.63 6.74
C THR A 164 -13.89 -11.75 5.88
N TYR A 165 -13.43 -11.43 4.66
CA TYR A 165 -12.82 -12.40 3.75
C TYR A 165 -11.29 -12.48 3.85
N GLY A 166 -10.66 -11.67 4.71
CA GLY A 166 -9.21 -11.72 4.95
C GLY A 166 -8.41 -10.75 4.09
N LEU A 167 -9.08 -9.80 3.44
CA LEU A 167 -8.43 -8.67 2.78
C LEU A 167 -8.12 -7.58 3.81
N ASN A 168 -7.03 -6.84 3.62
CA ASN A 168 -6.61 -5.80 4.55
C ASN A 168 -6.30 -4.46 3.88
N LEU A 169 -6.29 -4.40 2.55
CA LEU A 169 -6.07 -3.19 1.76
C LEU A 169 -7.06 -3.15 0.59
N ASP A 170 -7.77 -2.02 0.44
CA ASP A 170 -8.57 -1.74 -0.74
C ASP A 170 -7.91 -0.65 -1.59
N PHE A 171 -7.78 -0.88 -2.90
CA PHE A 171 -7.40 0.14 -3.85
C PHE A 171 -8.61 1.03 -4.19
N ALA A 172 -9.21 1.61 -3.16
CA ALA A 172 -10.30 2.58 -3.15
C ALA A 172 -10.14 3.53 -1.95
N PRO A 173 -10.73 4.74 -1.96
CA PRO A 173 -11.64 5.27 -2.98
C PRO A 173 -10.92 5.91 -4.18
N VAL A 174 -11.64 5.99 -5.32
CA VAL A 174 -11.23 6.82 -6.46
C VAL A 174 -11.35 8.29 -6.07
N ALA A 175 -10.21 9.00 -6.11
CA ALA A 175 -10.10 10.42 -5.77
C ALA A 175 -10.03 11.33 -7.02
N ASP A 176 -10.19 10.76 -8.21
CA ASP A 176 -10.25 11.51 -9.45
C ASP A 176 -11.50 12.40 -9.51
N VAL A 177 -11.37 13.54 -10.17
CA VAL A 177 -12.50 14.42 -10.50
C VAL A 177 -12.78 14.28 -12.00
N ASN A 178 -13.96 13.80 -12.38
CA ASN A 178 -14.28 13.57 -13.79
C ASN A 178 -14.60 14.89 -14.52
N THR A 179 -13.56 15.70 -14.75
CA THR A 179 -13.68 17.02 -15.38
C THR A 179 -13.84 16.93 -16.90
N ASN A 180 -13.35 15.84 -17.52
CA ASN A 180 -13.51 15.60 -18.95
C ASN A 180 -14.66 14.61 -19.20
N PRO A 181 -15.79 15.04 -19.77
CA PRO A 181 -16.91 14.14 -20.06
C PRO A 181 -16.60 13.05 -21.10
N ALA A 182 -15.53 13.22 -21.89
CA ALA A 182 -15.08 12.22 -22.85
C ALA A 182 -14.18 11.14 -22.18
N ASN A 183 -13.81 11.30 -20.92
CA ASN A 183 -13.02 10.32 -20.20
C ASN A 183 -13.86 9.08 -19.88
N THR A 184 -13.57 7.98 -20.57
CA THR A 184 -14.25 6.68 -20.37
C THR A 184 -13.55 5.79 -19.36
N VAL A 185 -12.32 6.14 -18.95
CA VAL A 185 -11.48 5.36 -18.01
C VAL A 185 -11.97 5.58 -16.59
N ILE A 186 -12.17 6.82 -16.19
CA ILE A 186 -12.66 7.20 -14.88
C ILE A 186 -14.19 7.26 -14.89
N GLY A 187 -14.79 8.15 -15.69
CA GLY A 187 -16.23 8.22 -15.86
C GLY A 187 -16.99 8.18 -14.53
N ASN A 188 -17.88 7.22 -14.38
CA ASN A 188 -18.73 7.04 -13.19
C ASN A 188 -18.01 6.40 -11.99
N ARG A 189 -16.73 6.07 -12.11
CA ARG A 189 -15.89 5.66 -10.97
C ARG A 189 -15.55 6.83 -10.06
N ALA A 190 -15.53 8.07 -10.57
CA ALA A 190 -15.39 9.27 -9.74
C ALA A 190 -16.72 9.61 -9.02
N PHE A 191 -16.63 10.10 -7.79
CA PHE A 191 -17.82 10.55 -7.05
C PHE A 191 -18.50 11.74 -7.72
N SER A 192 -17.74 12.66 -8.33
CA SER A 192 -18.30 13.87 -8.94
C SER A 192 -17.36 14.46 -9.99
N SER A 193 -17.94 15.32 -10.86
CA SER A 193 -17.20 16.29 -11.67
C SER A 193 -16.96 17.62 -10.95
N ASP A 194 -17.62 17.85 -9.81
CA ASP A 194 -17.38 18.98 -8.93
C ASP A 194 -16.28 18.62 -7.92
N PRO A 195 -15.13 19.35 -7.92
CA PRO A 195 -14.01 19.05 -7.02
C PRO A 195 -14.36 19.17 -5.53
N ALA A 196 -15.29 20.06 -5.16
CA ALA A 196 -15.66 20.23 -3.77
C ALA A 196 -16.54 19.07 -3.28
N VAL A 197 -17.48 18.61 -4.10
CA VAL A 197 -18.28 17.41 -3.82
C VAL A 197 -17.38 16.17 -3.76
N ALA A 198 -16.52 15.98 -4.76
CA ALA A 198 -15.57 14.86 -4.78
C ALA A 198 -14.70 14.83 -3.51
N ALA A 199 -14.19 15.98 -3.07
CA ALA A 199 -13.36 16.08 -1.86
C ALA A 199 -14.12 15.64 -0.59
N GLN A 200 -15.37 16.06 -0.42
CA GLN A 200 -16.20 15.68 0.72
C GLN A 200 -16.50 14.18 0.72
N MET A 201 -16.85 13.62 -0.45
CA MET A 201 -17.14 12.19 -0.60
C MET A 201 -15.92 11.34 -0.33
N VAL A 202 -14.76 11.69 -0.91
CA VAL A 202 -13.49 10.97 -0.72
C VAL A 202 -13.07 10.97 0.75
N ALA A 203 -13.08 12.12 1.42
CA ALA A 203 -12.73 12.20 2.84
C ALA A 203 -13.65 11.32 3.70
N SER A 204 -14.96 11.31 3.40
CA SER A 204 -15.95 10.51 4.13
C SER A 204 -15.79 9.01 3.84
N ALA A 205 -15.49 8.61 2.59
CA ALA A 205 -15.19 7.22 2.24
C ALA A 205 -13.94 6.70 2.98
N VAL A 206 -12.86 7.49 3.06
CA VAL A 206 -11.66 7.16 3.85
C VAL A 206 -12.03 6.87 5.31
N GLN A 207 -12.84 7.71 5.93
CA GLN A 207 -13.33 7.48 7.30
C GLN A 207 -14.14 6.18 7.40
N GLY A 208 -14.98 5.89 6.39
CA GLY A 208 -15.77 4.66 6.33
C GLY A 208 -14.91 3.40 6.27
N PHE A 209 -13.86 3.37 5.46
CA PHE A 209 -12.91 2.27 5.42
C PHE A 209 -12.19 2.09 6.75
N HIS A 210 -11.77 3.17 7.39
CA HIS A 210 -11.13 3.12 8.71
C HIS A 210 -12.09 2.62 9.81
N ASP A 211 -13.36 3.03 9.80
CA ASP A 211 -14.38 2.51 10.71
C ASP A 211 -14.55 0.99 10.59
N ALA A 212 -14.39 0.45 9.38
CA ALA A 212 -14.40 -0.99 9.13
C ALA A 212 -13.06 -1.67 9.52
N GLY A 213 -12.00 -0.89 9.72
CA GLY A 213 -10.65 -1.38 10.04
C GLY A 213 -9.95 -2.00 8.83
N ILE A 214 -10.11 -1.41 7.65
CA ILE A 214 -9.46 -1.73 6.38
C ILE A 214 -8.57 -0.55 5.98
N LEU A 215 -7.42 -0.84 5.36
CA LEU A 215 -6.57 0.18 4.75
C LEU A 215 -7.16 0.63 3.42
N CYS A 216 -7.02 1.90 3.09
CA CYS A 216 -7.59 2.49 1.88
C CYS A 216 -6.55 3.25 1.04
N THR A 217 -6.86 3.42 -0.25
CA THR A 217 -5.95 3.99 -1.24
C THR A 217 -6.65 5.09 -2.03
N LEU A 218 -6.09 6.30 -2.02
CA LEU A 218 -6.52 7.35 -2.94
C LEU A 218 -5.91 7.12 -4.32
N LYS A 219 -6.71 7.15 -5.39
CA LYS A 219 -6.24 6.93 -6.76
C LYS A 219 -7.02 7.76 -7.78
N HIS A 220 -6.40 8.14 -8.87
CA HIS A 220 -5.04 7.89 -9.37
C HIS A 220 -4.28 9.22 -9.40
N PHE A 221 -3.38 9.43 -8.46
CA PHE A 221 -2.64 10.70 -8.30
C PHE A 221 -1.76 11.00 -9.52
N PRO A 222 -1.69 12.25 -10.02
CA PRO A 222 -2.27 13.49 -9.49
C PRO A 222 -3.70 13.81 -9.97
N GLY A 223 -4.41 12.88 -10.56
CA GLY A 223 -5.77 13.01 -11.08
C GLY A 223 -5.88 12.60 -12.54
N HIS A 224 -6.59 11.51 -12.80
CA HIS A 224 -6.76 10.92 -14.13
C HIS A 224 -8.06 11.37 -14.81
N GLY A 225 -8.94 12.12 -14.11
CA GLY A 225 -10.28 12.46 -14.60
C GLY A 225 -10.33 13.54 -15.69
N ASP A 226 -9.22 14.23 -15.96
CA ASP A 226 -9.08 15.25 -17.02
C ASP A 226 -8.54 14.69 -18.34
N THR A 227 -7.91 13.51 -18.32
CA THR A 227 -7.29 12.92 -19.51
C THR A 227 -8.33 12.43 -20.50
N ALA A 228 -7.97 12.41 -21.79
CA ALA A 228 -8.81 11.83 -22.85
C ALA A 228 -8.40 10.39 -23.17
N GLU A 229 -7.11 10.06 -22.94
CA GLU A 229 -6.50 8.78 -23.29
C GLU A 229 -6.51 7.84 -22.09
N ASP A 230 -6.55 6.53 -22.40
CA ASP A 230 -6.47 5.45 -21.42
C ASP A 230 -5.00 5.00 -21.27
N SER A 231 -4.44 5.19 -20.08
CA SER A 231 -3.07 4.77 -19.75
C SER A 231 -2.85 3.24 -19.78
N HIS A 232 -3.92 2.44 -19.84
CA HIS A 232 -3.82 1.00 -20.09
C HIS A 232 -3.38 0.66 -21.51
N TYR A 233 -3.61 1.56 -22.48
CA TYR A 233 -3.34 1.32 -23.91
C TYR A 233 -2.30 2.27 -24.50
N GLY A 234 -1.77 3.22 -23.70
CA GLY A 234 -0.77 4.18 -24.18
C GLY A 234 -0.54 5.31 -23.20
N THR A 235 0.15 6.36 -23.67
CA THR A 235 0.49 7.52 -22.84
C THR A 235 -0.72 8.44 -22.68
N ALA A 236 -1.19 8.63 -21.46
CA ALA A 236 -2.19 9.63 -21.11
C ALA A 236 -1.50 10.92 -20.63
N SER A 237 -2.10 12.08 -20.88
CA SER A 237 -1.50 13.37 -20.51
C SER A 237 -2.56 14.36 -20.01
N SER A 238 -2.19 15.18 -19.01
CA SER A 238 -2.92 16.38 -18.64
C SER A 238 -2.05 17.62 -18.88
N THR A 239 -2.59 18.60 -19.56
CA THR A 239 -1.87 19.86 -19.87
C THR A 239 -2.04 20.93 -18.80
N LYS A 240 -2.74 20.63 -17.71
CA LYS A 240 -2.90 21.56 -16.59
C LYS A 240 -1.59 21.86 -15.90
N THR A 241 -1.44 23.09 -15.48
CA THR A 241 -0.36 23.50 -14.57
C THR A 241 -0.63 22.96 -13.16
N TRP A 242 0.39 22.87 -12.33
CA TRP A 242 0.22 22.47 -10.93
C TRP A 242 -0.77 23.36 -10.17
N ALA A 243 -0.78 24.67 -10.46
CA ALA A 243 -1.72 25.62 -9.85
C ALA A 243 -3.19 25.31 -10.23
N GLU A 244 -3.45 24.99 -11.50
CA GLU A 244 -4.78 24.59 -11.96
C GLU A 244 -5.20 23.23 -11.36
N MET A 245 -4.30 22.27 -11.27
CA MET A 245 -4.57 20.98 -10.63
C MET A 245 -4.95 21.16 -9.15
N ARG A 246 -4.34 22.09 -8.43
CA ARG A 246 -4.69 22.40 -7.03
C ARG A 246 -6.11 22.90 -6.86
N GLU A 247 -6.65 23.57 -7.87
CA GLU A 247 -8.04 24.07 -7.83
C GLU A 247 -9.07 22.99 -8.21
N THR A 248 -8.64 21.88 -8.80
CA THR A 248 -9.53 20.82 -9.30
C THR A 248 -9.08 19.43 -8.82
N GLU A 249 -8.20 18.77 -9.53
CA GLU A 249 -7.82 17.36 -9.34
C GLU A 249 -7.30 17.06 -7.94
N LEU A 250 -6.54 17.97 -7.34
CA LEU A 250 -5.87 17.73 -6.05
C LEU A 250 -6.77 17.96 -4.83
N LYS A 251 -7.95 18.59 -4.97
CA LYS A 251 -8.86 18.82 -3.82
C LYS A 251 -9.29 17.51 -3.14
N PRO A 252 -9.73 16.46 -3.86
CA PRO A 252 -10.06 15.19 -3.23
C PRO A 252 -8.87 14.49 -2.60
N PHE A 253 -7.68 14.56 -3.22
CA PHE A 253 -6.45 14.00 -2.63
C PHE A 253 -6.09 14.71 -1.34
N ALA A 254 -6.09 16.05 -1.32
CA ALA A 254 -5.80 16.81 -0.10
C ALA A 254 -6.81 16.50 1.02
N ALA A 255 -8.10 16.39 0.68
CA ALA A 255 -9.14 16.04 1.64
C ALA A 255 -9.01 14.60 2.17
N GLY A 256 -8.70 13.64 1.30
CA GLY A 256 -8.46 12.25 1.68
C GLY A 256 -7.19 12.08 2.53
N ILE A 257 -6.11 12.80 2.21
CA ILE A 257 -4.87 12.84 3.01
C ILE A 257 -5.18 13.40 4.41
N ALA A 258 -5.91 14.51 4.48
CA ALA A 258 -6.34 15.09 5.76
C ALA A 258 -7.28 14.18 6.56
N ALA A 259 -8.06 13.31 5.90
CA ALA A 259 -8.86 12.27 6.53
C ALA A 259 -8.06 11.05 6.98
N GLY A 260 -6.75 11.00 6.67
CA GLY A 260 -5.82 9.96 7.13
C GLY A 260 -5.64 8.78 6.18
N ALA A 261 -5.87 8.96 4.86
CA ALA A 261 -5.65 7.92 3.86
C ALA A 261 -4.28 7.25 4.02
N ASP A 262 -4.25 5.94 3.84
CA ASP A 262 -3.08 5.10 4.14
C ASP A 262 -2.10 5.02 2.97
N VAL A 263 -2.65 4.93 1.76
CA VAL A 263 -1.91 4.77 0.51
C VAL A 263 -2.38 5.82 -0.50
N VAL A 264 -1.45 6.32 -1.31
CA VAL A 264 -1.76 7.07 -2.54
C VAL A 264 -1.19 6.30 -3.71
N MET A 265 -2.05 5.89 -4.64
CA MET A 265 -1.66 5.24 -5.89
C MET A 265 -1.45 6.29 -6.97
N THR A 266 -0.31 6.20 -7.67
CA THR A 266 0.12 7.18 -8.66
C THR A 266 -0.10 6.68 -10.08
N ALA A 267 -0.76 7.50 -10.89
CA ALA A 267 -1.07 7.19 -12.29
C ALA A 267 0.17 7.22 -13.20
N HIS A 268 0.08 6.52 -14.33
CA HIS A 268 1.06 6.61 -15.43
C HIS A 268 0.68 7.71 -16.44
N ILE A 269 0.42 8.92 -15.94
CA ILE A 269 0.09 10.08 -16.77
C ILE A 269 1.22 11.09 -16.78
N THR A 270 1.47 11.74 -17.92
CA THR A 270 2.41 12.84 -18.02
C THR A 270 1.72 14.18 -17.74
N THR A 271 2.43 15.09 -17.08
CA THR A 271 1.91 16.40 -16.70
C THR A 271 2.93 17.50 -17.07
N PRO A 272 3.17 17.73 -18.37
CA PRO A 272 4.31 18.54 -18.83
C PRO A 272 4.32 19.99 -18.33
N ASN A 273 3.16 20.54 -17.98
CA ASN A 273 3.04 21.89 -17.42
C ASN A 273 3.09 21.92 -15.87
N ALA A 274 3.00 20.76 -15.21
CA ALA A 274 3.13 20.65 -13.76
C ALA A 274 4.49 20.10 -13.32
N THR A 275 5.14 19.28 -14.17
CA THR A 275 6.51 18.82 -14.05
C THR A 275 7.26 19.13 -15.34
N GLN A 276 8.56 19.38 -15.29
CA GLN A 276 9.37 19.69 -16.48
C GLN A 276 10.28 18.50 -16.88
N ASP A 277 10.08 17.34 -16.26
CA ASP A 277 10.90 16.15 -16.45
C ASP A 277 10.43 15.24 -17.60
N GLY A 278 9.19 15.44 -18.08
CA GLY A 278 8.60 14.66 -19.17
C GLY A 278 8.27 13.22 -18.79
N LEU A 279 8.38 12.85 -17.51
CA LEU A 279 8.14 11.51 -17.00
C LEU A 279 6.67 11.30 -16.62
N PRO A 280 6.17 10.05 -16.65
CA PRO A 280 4.91 9.73 -16.01
C PRO A 280 4.95 10.04 -14.52
N ALA A 281 3.82 10.46 -13.93
CA ALA A 281 3.74 10.85 -12.53
C ALA A 281 4.33 9.79 -11.58
N SER A 282 4.11 8.50 -11.86
CA SER A 282 4.65 7.37 -11.10
C SER A 282 6.18 7.24 -11.10
N LEU A 283 6.87 7.88 -12.06
CA LEU A 283 8.34 7.87 -12.21
C LEU A 283 8.97 9.27 -12.02
N SER A 284 8.16 10.28 -11.68
CA SER A 284 8.59 11.67 -11.55
C SER A 284 8.93 11.99 -10.08
N TYR A 285 10.21 12.30 -9.82
CA TYR A 285 10.66 12.79 -8.51
C TYR A 285 9.93 14.07 -8.10
N THR A 286 9.77 15.01 -9.04
CA THR A 286 9.01 16.24 -8.80
C THR A 286 7.58 15.91 -8.34
N MET A 287 6.90 14.97 -9.00
CA MET A 287 5.51 14.66 -8.67
C MET A 287 5.39 13.91 -7.32
N LEU A 288 6.22 12.89 -7.08
CA LEU A 288 6.08 12.05 -5.89
C LEU A 288 6.74 12.65 -4.65
N THR A 289 7.97 13.16 -4.81
CA THR A 289 8.75 13.64 -3.67
C THR A 289 8.48 15.11 -3.38
N GLU A 290 8.57 16.00 -4.38
CA GLU A 290 8.40 17.43 -4.12
C GLU A 290 6.94 17.81 -3.93
N ARG A 291 6.02 17.32 -4.79
CA ARG A 291 4.60 17.68 -4.75
C ARG A 291 3.80 16.87 -3.72
N LEU A 292 3.79 15.53 -3.84
CA LEU A 292 2.96 14.69 -2.96
C LEU A 292 3.52 14.65 -1.53
N ARG A 293 4.80 14.37 -1.35
CA ARG A 293 5.43 14.36 -0.02
C ARG A 293 5.61 15.76 0.53
N GLY A 294 6.25 16.65 -0.25
CA GLY A 294 6.65 17.98 0.20
C GLY A 294 5.48 18.95 0.34
N GLU A 295 4.72 19.19 -0.74
CA GLU A 295 3.67 20.22 -0.73
C GLU A 295 2.34 19.74 -0.14
N LEU A 296 1.89 18.50 -0.48
CA LEU A 296 0.65 17.95 0.08
C LEU A 296 0.85 17.28 1.45
N GLY A 297 2.10 17.10 1.89
CA GLY A 297 2.44 16.59 3.22
C GLY A 297 2.06 15.12 3.43
N PHE A 298 1.95 14.30 2.38
CA PHE A 298 1.58 12.91 2.52
C PHE A 298 2.71 12.09 3.15
N THR A 299 2.45 11.48 4.28
CA THR A 299 3.43 10.67 5.04
C THR A 299 3.21 9.16 4.94
N GLY A 300 2.07 8.73 4.36
CA GLY A 300 1.73 7.32 4.17
C GLY A 300 2.53 6.67 3.03
N VAL A 301 2.07 5.53 2.55
CA VAL A 301 2.73 4.74 1.50
C VAL A 301 2.35 5.26 0.11
N ILE A 302 3.34 5.56 -0.73
CA ILE A 302 3.13 5.85 -2.16
C ILE A 302 3.26 4.55 -2.94
N CYS A 303 2.19 4.16 -3.65
CA CYS A 303 2.15 2.99 -4.51
C CYS A 303 2.12 3.43 -5.98
N THR A 304 2.81 2.74 -6.86
CA THR A 304 2.59 2.92 -8.30
C THR A 304 1.25 2.32 -8.70
N ASP A 305 0.62 2.80 -9.77
CA ASP A 305 -0.32 1.97 -10.53
C ASP A 305 0.44 0.78 -11.14
N SER A 306 -0.27 -0.16 -11.76
CA SER A 306 0.33 -1.38 -12.29
C SER A 306 1.46 -1.09 -13.28
N LEU A 307 2.69 -1.48 -12.93
CA LEU A 307 3.84 -1.35 -13.82
C LEU A 307 3.73 -2.23 -15.08
N SER A 308 2.76 -3.16 -15.12
CA SER A 308 2.45 -3.95 -16.31
C SER A 308 1.59 -3.20 -17.34
N MET A 309 1.14 -1.96 -17.06
CA MET A 309 0.39 -1.13 -18.02
C MET A 309 1.26 -0.71 -19.20
N GLN A 310 0.64 -0.59 -20.38
CA GLN A 310 1.35 -0.33 -21.64
C GLN A 310 2.10 1.01 -21.61
N ALA A 311 1.55 2.02 -20.94
CA ALA A 311 2.20 3.32 -20.76
C ALA A 311 3.62 3.22 -20.14
N ILE A 312 3.92 2.17 -19.41
CA ILE A 312 5.25 1.89 -18.83
C ILE A 312 6.01 0.89 -19.68
N ARG A 313 5.42 -0.26 -20.02
CA ARG A 313 6.10 -1.36 -20.70
C ARG A 313 6.65 -0.98 -22.10
N ASP A 314 6.05 -0.02 -22.77
CA ASP A 314 6.51 0.43 -24.09
C ASP A 314 7.83 1.21 -24.03
N HIS A 315 8.23 1.67 -22.81
CA HIS A 315 9.36 2.58 -22.64
C HIS A 315 10.42 2.08 -21.63
N TYR A 316 10.06 1.14 -20.76
CA TYR A 316 10.91 0.67 -19.66
C TYR A 316 10.84 -0.85 -19.53
N SER A 317 11.99 -1.48 -19.26
CA SER A 317 12.03 -2.85 -18.74
C SER A 317 11.44 -2.90 -17.32
N ALA A 318 11.15 -4.10 -16.81
CA ALA A 318 10.61 -4.27 -15.46
C ALA A 318 11.58 -3.73 -14.40
N ALA A 319 12.89 -3.95 -14.57
CA ALA A 319 13.94 -3.44 -13.70
C ALA A 319 14.04 -1.90 -13.74
N GLU A 320 14.09 -1.32 -14.94
CA GLU A 320 14.19 0.14 -15.11
C GLU A 320 12.99 0.86 -14.48
N ALA A 321 11.76 0.39 -14.73
CA ALA A 321 10.54 0.97 -14.16
C ALA A 321 10.54 0.91 -12.63
N ALA A 322 10.92 -0.24 -12.05
CA ALA A 322 10.97 -0.44 -10.61
C ALA A 322 12.00 0.49 -9.94
N VAL A 323 13.20 0.57 -10.49
CA VAL A 323 14.28 1.45 -9.98
C VAL A 323 13.91 2.92 -10.12
N ALA A 324 13.35 3.32 -11.27
CA ALA A 324 12.92 4.70 -11.50
C ALA A 324 11.82 5.12 -10.53
N ALA A 325 10.80 4.28 -10.31
CA ALA A 325 9.71 4.56 -9.38
C ALA A 325 10.22 4.75 -7.94
N LEU A 326 11.12 3.89 -7.47
CA LEU A 326 11.72 4.01 -6.14
C LEU A 326 12.55 5.29 -5.99
N ASN A 327 13.35 5.65 -7.00
CA ASN A 327 14.12 6.89 -6.99
C ASN A 327 13.22 8.12 -7.08
N ALA A 328 12.06 8.02 -7.73
CA ALA A 328 11.05 9.08 -7.75
C ALA A 328 10.38 9.30 -6.38
N GLY A 329 10.36 8.31 -5.49
CA GLY A 329 9.77 8.42 -4.16
C GLY A 329 8.63 7.43 -3.87
N ALA A 330 8.32 6.49 -4.79
CA ALA A 330 7.39 5.40 -4.54
C ALA A 330 7.92 4.44 -3.45
N ASP A 331 7.04 3.85 -2.68
CA ASP A 331 7.35 2.86 -1.66
C ASP A 331 6.90 1.45 -2.07
N LEU A 332 5.75 1.34 -2.74
CA LEU A 332 5.21 0.08 -3.26
C LEU A 332 5.21 0.08 -4.79
N LEU A 333 5.65 -1.02 -5.36
CA LEU A 333 5.70 -1.31 -6.78
C LEU A 333 4.61 -2.34 -7.09
N LEU A 334 3.55 -1.89 -7.80
CA LEU A 334 2.41 -2.73 -8.08
C LEU A 334 2.62 -3.49 -9.39
N MET A 335 2.48 -4.82 -9.33
CA MET A 335 2.40 -5.72 -10.49
C MET A 335 3.43 -5.43 -11.59
N PRO A 336 4.74 -5.56 -11.34
CA PRO A 336 5.71 -5.50 -12.43
C PRO A 336 5.40 -6.58 -13.47
N PRO A 337 5.65 -6.33 -14.77
CA PRO A 337 5.38 -7.32 -15.82
C PRO A 337 6.20 -8.60 -15.68
N ASP A 338 7.38 -8.50 -15.08
CA ASP A 338 8.28 -9.58 -14.73
C ASP A 338 8.81 -9.36 -13.32
N LEU A 339 8.32 -10.18 -12.36
CA LEU A 339 8.72 -10.05 -10.96
C LEU A 339 10.21 -10.38 -10.74
N PRO A 340 10.77 -11.48 -11.25
CA PRO A 340 12.21 -11.76 -11.19
C PRO A 340 13.07 -10.58 -11.67
N GLU A 341 12.83 -10.10 -12.87
CA GLU A 341 13.59 -8.98 -13.45
C GLU A 341 13.51 -7.70 -12.60
N ALA A 342 12.30 -7.32 -12.17
CA ALA A 342 12.10 -6.13 -11.34
C ALA A 342 12.77 -6.27 -9.98
N PHE A 343 12.64 -7.44 -9.34
CA PHE A 343 13.21 -7.72 -8.04
C PHE A 343 14.75 -7.70 -8.07
N ASP A 344 15.35 -8.41 -9.03
CA ASP A 344 16.80 -8.49 -9.16
C ASP A 344 17.40 -7.14 -9.58
N GLY A 345 16.70 -6.36 -10.42
CA GLY A 345 17.08 -5.00 -10.78
C GLY A 345 17.11 -4.06 -9.58
N VAL A 346 16.11 -4.10 -8.69
CA VAL A 346 16.10 -3.31 -7.45
C VAL A 346 17.19 -3.78 -6.50
N LEU A 347 17.38 -5.11 -6.35
CA LEU A 347 18.42 -5.68 -5.50
C LEU A 347 19.82 -5.22 -5.94
N GLU A 348 20.11 -5.29 -7.23
CA GLU A 348 21.35 -4.79 -7.82
C GLU A 348 21.52 -3.28 -7.63
N ALA A 349 20.46 -2.50 -7.85
CA ALA A 349 20.48 -1.04 -7.68
C ALA A 349 20.81 -0.62 -6.23
N VAL A 350 20.37 -1.39 -5.23
CA VAL A 350 20.75 -1.14 -3.84
C VAL A 350 22.20 -1.57 -3.60
N GLN A 351 22.63 -2.71 -4.12
CA GLN A 351 23.99 -3.21 -3.92
C GLN A 351 25.06 -2.30 -4.57
N ASN A 352 24.76 -1.68 -5.69
CA ASN A 352 25.68 -0.77 -6.39
C ASN A 352 25.53 0.71 -5.98
N GLY A 353 24.59 1.02 -5.08
CA GLY A 353 24.35 2.37 -4.54
C GLY A 353 23.50 3.29 -5.41
N THR A 354 22.91 2.80 -6.51
CA THR A 354 21.94 3.57 -7.33
C THR A 354 20.68 3.90 -6.51
N ILE A 355 20.27 3.00 -5.62
CA ILE A 355 19.30 3.25 -4.54
C ILE A 355 20.06 3.14 -3.22
N SER A 356 20.02 4.19 -2.39
CA SER A 356 20.68 4.13 -1.09
C SER A 356 19.94 3.17 -0.13
N GLU A 357 20.68 2.53 0.79
CA GLU A 357 20.05 1.71 1.84
C GLU A 357 19.11 2.54 2.71
N GLU A 358 19.38 3.82 2.92
CA GLU A 358 18.50 4.73 3.65
C GLU A 358 17.15 4.86 2.92
N ARG A 359 17.17 5.11 1.62
CA ARG A 359 15.96 5.19 0.79
C ARG A 359 15.15 3.90 0.83
N LEU A 360 15.80 2.73 0.72
CA LEU A 360 15.17 1.42 0.88
C LEU A 360 14.53 1.29 2.26
N ASN A 361 15.30 1.59 3.33
CA ASN A 361 14.83 1.47 4.70
C ASN A 361 13.65 2.41 5.01
N GLU A 362 13.61 3.60 4.43
CA GLU A 362 12.47 4.51 4.54
C GLU A 362 11.18 3.89 3.97
N SER A 363 11.24 3.31 2.77
CA SER A 363 10.10 2.63 2.16
C SER A 363 9.65 1.42 2.97
N VAL A 364 10.59 0.56 3.36
CA VAL A 364 10.26 -0.63 4.16
C VAL A 364 9.66 -0.24 5.51
N ARG A 365 10.18 0.81 6.16
CA ARG A 365 9.60 1.34 7.41
C ARG A 365 8.14 1.74 7.22
N ARG A 366 7.80 2.52 6.19
CA ARG A 366 6.42 2.93 5.90
C ARG A 366 5.53 1.71 5.64
N ILE A 367 6.01 0.72 4.90
CA ILE A 367 5.28 -0.52 4.61
C ILE A 367 5.06 -1.34 5.89
N LEU A 368 6.07 -1.45 6.77
CA LEU A 368 5.92 -2.14 8.05
C LEU A 368 4.93 -1.42 8.98
N MET A 369 4.95 -0.08 9.02
CA MET A 369 3.96 0.71 9.74
C MET A 369 2.55 0.49 9.19
N LEU A 370 2.40 0.44 7.86
CA LEU A 370 1.14 0.13 7.19
C LEU A 370 0.63 -1.26 7.58
N LYS A 371 1.51 -2.27 7.58
CA LYS A 371 1.20 -3.64 8.02
C LYS A 371 0.78 -3.69 9.49
N GLN A 372 1.47 -2.97 10.35
CA GLN A 372 1.11 -2.87 11.77
C GLN A 372 -0.28 -2.23 11.95
N LYS A 373 -0.60 -1.17 11.18
CA LYS A 373 -1.94 -0.55 11.17
C LYS A 373 -3.02 -1.53 10.71
N ALA A 374 -2.71 -2.42 9.77
CA ALA A 374 -3.59 -3.51 9.33
C ALA A 374 -3.77 -4.62 10.38
N GLY A 375 -3.08 -4.57 11.52
CA GLY A 375 -3.10 -5.60 12.54
C GLY A 375 -2.28 -6.85 12.18
N LEU A 376 -1.37 -6.76 11.22
CA LEU A 376 -0.48 -7.85 10.85
C LEU A 376 0.66 -7.98 11.85
N GLU A 377 0.95 -9.20 12.26
CA GLU A 377 2.09 -9.48 13.12
C GLU A 377 3.40 -9.31 12.36
N LEU A 378 4.32 -8.53 12.95
CA LEU A 378 5.67 -8.36 12.45
C LEU A 378 6.57 -9.38 13.13
N ASP A 379 7.06 -10.37 12.38
CA ASP A 379 8.04 -11.32 12.91
C ASP A 379 9.36 -10.61 13.20
N THR A 380 9.57 -10.26 14.45
CA THR A 380 10.76 -9.51 14.92
C THR A 380 11.96 -10.42 15.25
N ARG A 381 11.89 -11.71 14.96
CA ARG A 381 12.98 -12.67 15.17
C ARG A 381 14.10 -12.44 14.16
N THR A 382 15.33 -12.46 14.64
CA THR A 382 16.51 -12.42 13.77
C THR A 382 16.64 -13.72 12.96
N PRO A 383 17.44 -13.74 11.87
CA PRO A 383 17.71 -14.97 11.12
C PRO A 383 18.27 -16.10 12.00
N LEU A 384 19.10 -15.75 13.00
CA LEU A 384 19.65 -16.72 13.95
C LEU A 384 18.57 -17.31 14.85
N GLU A 385 17.67 -16.48 15.40
CA GLU A 385 16.53 -16.95 16.21
C GLU A 385 15.59 -17.86 15.40
N LYS A 386 15.30 -17.51 14.14
CA LYS A 386 14.50 -18.35 13.24
C LYS A 386 15.16 -19.71 12.98
N MET A 387 16.50 -19.73 12.83
CA MET A 387 17.25 -20.96 12.64
C MET A 387 17.23 -21.85 13.90
N LEU A 388 17.31 -21.26 15.08
CA LEU A 388 17.26 -22.00 16.34
C LEU A 388 15.90 -22.64 16.61
N ASP A 389 14.80 -21.97 16.23
CA ASP A 389 13.43 -22.53 16.37
C ASP A 389 13.19 -23.81 15.53
N VAL A 390 14.00 -24.06 14.52
CA VAL A 390 13.90 -25.30 13.69
C VAL A 390 14.53 -26.52 14.41
N PHE A 391 15.39 -26.28 15.39
CA PHE A 391 16.11 -27.32 16.13
C PHE A 391 15.55 -27.58 17.54
N LEU A 392 14.53 -26.83 17.97
CA LEU A 392 13.79 -27.03 19.21
C LEU A 392 12.39 -27.60 18.93
#